data_a3704b41888ffaa80233c37ade4a8c75
#
_entry.id   a3704b41888ffaa80233c37ade4a8c75
#
_cell.length_a   1.000
_cell.length_b   1.000
_cell.length_c   1.000
_cell.angle_alpha   90.00
_cell.angle_beta   90.00
_cell.angle_gamma   90.00
#
_symmetry.space_group_name_H-M   'P 1'
#
loop_
_entity.id
_entity.type
_entity.pdbx_description
1 polymer ?
#
loop_
_entity_poly.entity_id
_entity_poly.type
_entity_poly.pdbx_seq_one_letter_code
_entity_poly.pdbx_strand_id
1 'polypeptide(L)'
;MKQKHTPSVPAPGTENTVPAPGTETAVPAPGTETTVPVPAPGRGVPGNAPAVRPADAHRVQPDDVLIRGYHRLAENTYTLDVDWAGRHVFFEPALGSVHHHMLVAQTLRQIGLSLAHTEFGISSAYQFLMSGMRYSVDPRHRTDRAPVRAEAVCTVTGRRGMRIAISLEQRGRVFVTSESGFSWVSDRVYRRLRGPFLAARPGVMPSPVGGALTGRGAADEVVLGVSDRPDRWELIADTGNPALMDHPVDHVPGLVIMEASQQAAYAVVAGAGVRSWRPLTTDMRTSRYVEFDAPCWIDAREVTPDGAPDGVAVEVTGTQRGEVAFRSVVEGVAAPVGVRE
;
A
#
# COMPACT_ATOMS: atom_id res chain seq x y z
N MET A 1 49.84 -50.99 -50.54
CA MET A 1 48.45 -51.03 -50.06
C MET A 1 48.43 -50.59 -48.59
N LYS A 2 48.07 -49.34 -48.34
CA LYS A 2 47.94 -48.78 -47.01
C LYS A 2 46.44 -48.51 -46.75
N GLN A 3 45.85 -49.25 -45.84
CA GLN A 3 44.48 -49.07 -45.37
C GLN A 3 44.42 -47.80 -44.52
N LYS A 4 43.49 -46.92 -44.88
CA LYS A 4 43.15 -45.72 -44.09
C LYS A 4 42.15 -46.15 -42.99
N HIS A 5 42.53 -45.92 -41.75
CA HIS A 5 41.62 -45.93 -40.61
C HIS A 5 40.82 -44.65 -40.57
N THR A 6 39.51 -44.75 -40.57
CA THR A 6 38.56 -43.69 -40.30
C THR A 6 38.22 -43.72 -38.80
N PRO A 7 38.31 -42.62 -38.06
CA PRO A 7 37.86 -42.60 -36.66
C PRO A 7 36.34 -42.47 -36.58
N SER A 8 35.70 -43.32 -35.79
CA SER A 8 34.29 -43.24 -35.46
C SER A 8 34.00 -42.09 -34.50
N VAL A 9 32.94 -41.34 -34.83
CA VAL A 9 32.36 -40.29 -33.99
C VAL A 9 31.53 -40.90 -32.88
N PRO A 10 31.69 -40.52 -31.61
CA PRO A 10 30.81 -41.00 -30.55
C PRO A 10 29.45 -40.29 -30.61
N ALA A 11 28.39 -41.05 -30.30
CA ALA A 11 27.02 -40.60 -30.24
C ALA A 11 26.81 -39.49 -29.18
N PRO A 12 25.85 -38.56 -29.39
CA PRO A 12 25.57 -37.49 -28.43
C PRO A 12 25.00 -38.06 -27.15
N GLY A 13 25.61 -37.67 -26.05
CA GLY A 13 25.15 -37.99 -24.70
C GLY A 13 23.79 -37.34 -24.40
N THR A 14 23.01 -38.04 -23.63
CA THR A 14 21.73 -37.64 -23.06
C THR A 14 21.82 -36.29 -22.40
N GLU A 15 21.05 -35.32 -22.91
CA GLU A 15 20.84 -34.01 -22.29
C GLU A 15 20.23 -34.20 -20.90
N ASN A 16 20.97 -33.78 -19.90
CA ASN A 16 20.44 -33.51 -18.58
C ASN A 16 19.49 -32.31 -18.69
N THR A 17 18.21 -32.57 -18.76
CA THR A 17 17.16 -31.59 -18.56
C THR A 17 17.26 -31.04 -17.13
N VAL A 18 17.80 -29.83 -17.01
CA VAL A 18 17.68 -29.02 -15.80
C VAL A 18 16.19 -28.73 -15.64
N PRO A 19 15.56 -29.09 -14.49
CA PRO A 19 14.18 -28.69 -14.28
C PRO A 19 14.08 -27.18 -14.25
N ALA A 20 13.13 -26.64 -14.99
CA ALA A 20 12.78 -25.23 -14.99
C ALA A 20 12.53 -24.74 -13.54
N PRO A 21 12.94 -23.51 -13.19
CA PRO A 21 12.65 -22.94 -11.89
C PRO A 21 11.13 -22.84 -11.75
N GLY A 22 10.64 -23.66 -10.84
CA GLY A 22 9.21 -23.89 -10.65
C GLY A 22 8.49 -22.69 -10.08
N THR A 23 7.30 -22.63 -10.53
CA THR A 23 6.05 -22.43 -9.80
C THR A 23 5.91 -21.17 -8.98
N GLU A 24 5.09 -20.31 -9.58
CA GLU A 24 4.20 -19.34 -8.94
C GLU A 24 4.06 -19.52 -7.43
N THR A 25 4.62 -18.59 -6.67
CA THR A 25 4.12 -18.26 -5.35
C THR A 25 2.88 -17.36 -5.48
N ALA A 26 1.87 -17.86 -6.18
CA ALA A 26 0.51 -17.34 -6.04
C ALA A 26 0.14 -17.49 -4.56
N VAL A 27 -0.45 -16.48 -3.98
CA VAL A 27 -1.10 -16.56 -2.66
C VAL A 27 -1.99 -17.81 -2.70
N PRO A 28 -1.74 -18.83 -1.88
CA PRO A 28 -2.46 -20.10 -2.01
C PRO A 28 -3.95 -19.87 -1.80
N ALA A 29 -4.76 -20.43 -2.69
CA ALA A 29 -6.19 -20.59 -2.45
C ALA A 29 -6.37 -21.32 -1.09
N PRO A 30 -7.38 -20.96 -0.30
CA PRO A 30 -7.53 -21.43 1.07
C PRO A 30 -7.69 -22.95 1.13
N GLY A 31 -6.63 -23.63 1.51
CA GLY A 31 -6.64 -25.08 1.81
C GLY A 31 -7.43 -25.34 3.10
N THR A 32 -7.94 -26.57 3.23
CA THR A 32 -8.72 -27.08 4.35
C THR A 32 -7.92 -27.08 5.66
N GLU A 33 -7.88 -25.97 6.37
CA GLU A 33 -7.41 -25.89 7.75
C GLU A 33 -8.60 -25.61 8.69
N THR A 34 -8.52 -26.18 9.88
CA THR A 34 -9.52 -26.08 10.97
C THR A 34 -10.02 -24.66 11.16
N THR A 35 -11.32 -24.47 11.06
CA THR A 35 -12.01 -23.20 11.28
C THR A 35 -11.71 -22.69 12.68
N VAL A 36 -10.98 -21.57 12.78
CA VAL A 36 -11.08 -20.73 13.97
C VAL A 36 -12.41 -20.00 13.84
N PRO A 37 -13.37 -20.19 14.77
CA PRO A 37 -14.62 -19.44 14.73
C PRO A 37 -14.28 -17.95 14.80
N VAL A 38 -14.80 -17.16 13.86
CA VAL A 38 -14.87 -15.71 14.05
C VAL A 38 -15.81 -15.50 15.24
N PRO A 39 -15.36 -14.91 16.35
CA PRO A 39 -16.23 -14.68 17.49
C PRO A 39 -17.47 -13.90 17.02
N ALA A 40 -18.63 -14.25 17.59
CA ALA A 40 -19.83 -13.47 17.35
C ALA A 40 -19.55 -12.01 17.74
N PRO A 41 -19.97 -11.03 16.91
CA PRO A 41 -19.68 -9.63 17.15
C PRO A 41 -20.14 -9.23 18.57
N GLY A 42 -19.22 -8.65 19.36
CA GLY A 42 -19.51 -8.20 20.70
C GLY A 42 -20.68 -7.21 20.69
N ARG A 43 -21.66 -7.33 21.58
CA ARG A 43 -22.76 -6.37 21.72
C ARG A 43 -22.20 -5.10 22.36
N GLY A 44 -21.91 -4.08 21.52
CA GLY A 44 -21.58 -2.73 21.99
C GLY A 44 -22.78 -2.13 22.75
N VAL A 45 -22.59 -1.80 24.01
CA VAL A 45 -23.51 -0.98 24.78
C VAL A 45 -23.29 0.48 24.40
N PRO A 46 -24.33 1.34 24.27
CA PRO A 46 -24.16 2.78 24.11
C PRO A 46 -23.49 3.35 25.36
N GLY A 47 -22.23 3.57 25.31
CA GLY A 47 -21.37 4.12 26.35
C GLY A 47 -20.09 4.60 25.67
N ASN A 48 -19.25 5.39 26.31
CA ASN A 48 -18.05 5.98 25.76
C ASN A 48 -17.38 5.09 24.70
N ALA A 49 -17.15 5.65 23.51
CA ALA A 49 -16.47 4.96 22.41
C ALA A 49 -15.20 4.29 22.94
N PRO A 50 -14.99 2.98 22.72
CA PRO A 50 -13.75 2.35 23.11
C PRO A 50 -12.60 3.03 22.38
N ALA A 51 -11.58 3.47 23.13
CA ALA A 51 -10.37 4.06 22.56
C ALA A 51 -9.61 3.01 21.77
N VAL A 52 -9.14 3.38 20.58
CA VAL A 52 -8.28 2.52 19.77
C VAL A 52 -6.86 2.56 20.33
N ARG A 53 -6.33 1.38 20.66
CA ARG A 53 -4.96 1.27 21.17
C ARG A 53 -3.96 1.30 20.00
N PRO A 54 -2.73 1.82 20.19
CA PRO A 54 -1.72 1.80 19.14
C PRO A 54 -1.49 0.41 18.54
N ALA A 55 -1.45 -0.63 19.37
CA ALA A 55 -1.30 -2.02 18.92
C ALA A 55 -2.42 -2.49 17.99
N ASP A 56 -3.66 -2.04 18.19
CA ASP A 56 -4.80 -2.39 17.33
C ASP A 56 -4.74 -1.67 15.98
N ALA A 57 -4.08 -0.52 15.92
CA ALA A 57 -3.82 0.24 14.70
C ALA A 57 -2.48 -0.14 14.02
N HIS A 58 -1.75 -1.10 14.58
CA HIS A 58 -0.38 -1.47 14.19
C HIS A 58 0.53 -0.23 14.16
N ARG A 59 0.52 0.54 15.25
CA ARG A 59 1.43 1.67 15.46
C ARG A 59 2.16 1.52 16.80
N VAL A 60 3.37 2.04 16.87
CA VAL A 60 4.16 2.06 18.10
C VAL A 60 3.86 3.32 18.90
N GLN A 61 3.81 4.46 18.24
CA GLN A 61 3.59 5.74 18.89
C GLN A 61 2.10 6.07 18.99
N PRO A 62 1.61 6.47 20.19
CA PRO A 62 0.20 6.86 20.36
C PRO A 62 -0.23 8.03 19.48
N ASP A 63 0.66 8.98 19.22
CA ASP A 63 0.37 10.16 18.40
C ASP A 63 0.20 9.82 16.91
N ASP A 64 0.65 8.63 16.48
CA ASP A 64 0.44 8.13 15.13
C ASP A 64 -0.91 7.43 14.93
N VAL A 65 -1.71 7.29 16.00
CA VAL A 65 -3.05 6.71 15.92
C VAL A 65 -4.04 7.77 15.52
N LEU A 66 -4.56 7.63 14.31
CA LEU A 66 -5.51 8.58 13.70
C LEU A 66 -6.97 8.33 14.10
N ILE A 67 -7.26 7.22 14.81
CA ILE A 67 -8.61 6.82 15.22
C ILE A 67 -8.73 6.98 16.72
N ARG A 68 -9.61 7.87 17.19
CA ARG A 68 -9.81 8.12 18.63
C ARG A 68 -10.75 7.10 19.28
N GLY A 69 -11.76 6.66 18.55
CA GLY A 69 -12.73 5.71 19.03
C GLY A 69 -13.73 5.34 17.94
N TYR A 70 -14.61 4.39 18.27
CA TYR A 70 -15.63 3.93 17.32
C TYR A 70 -16.93 3.52 18.02
N HIS A 71 -18.03 3.51 17.26
CA HIS A 71 -19.33 2.99 17.69
C HIS A 71 -19.88 2.06 16.61
N ARG A 72 -20.55 1.00 17.03
CA ARG A 72 -21.29 0.14 16.14
C ARG A 72 -22.65 0.78 15.83
N LEU A 73 -22.97 0.96 14.55
CA LEU A 73 -24.27 1.46 14.07
C LEU A 73 -25.23 0.32 13.77
N ALA A 74 -24.74 -0.75 13.14
CA ALA A 74 -25.50 -1.93 12.77
C ALA A 74 -24.58 -3.15 12.72
N GLU A 75 -25.09 -4.29 12.31
CA GLU A 75 -24.25 -5.46 12.05
C GLU A 75 -23.17 -5.11 11.00
N ASN A 76 -21.91 -5.32 11.36
CA ASN A 76 -20.73 -5.04 10.53
C ASN A 76 -20.60 -3.59 10.03
N THR A 77 -21.33 -2.64 10.63
CA THR A 77 -21.29 -1.21 10.28
C THR A 77 -20.89 -0.39 11.49
N TYR A 78 -19.90 0.48 11.31
CA TYR A 78 -19.26 1.24 12.37
C TYR A 78 -19.09 2.69 11.98
N THR A 79 -19.19 3.61 12.96
CA THR A 79 -18.72 4.99 12.81
C THR A 79 -17.49 5.18 13.70
N LEU A 80 -16.53 5.96 13.22
CA LEU A 80 -15.25 6.18 13.89
C LEU A 80 -14.94 7.68 13.90
N ASP A 81 -14.36 8.13 15.00
CA ASP A 81 -13.87 9.49 15.15
C ASP A 81 -12.39 9.53 14.70
N VAL A 82 -12.09 10.34 13.68
CA VAL A 82 -10.78 10.47 13.08
C VAL A 82 -10.15 11.79 13.53
N ASP A 83 -8.93 11.72 14.03
CA ASP A 83 -8.16 12.88 14.44
C ASP A 83 -7.02 13.18 13.46
N TRP A 84 -7.19 14.24 12.69
CA TRP A 84 -6.18 14.80 11.80
C TRP A 84 -5.63 16.14 12.31
N ALA A 85 -5.93 16.51 13.55
CA ALA A 85 -5.52 17.78 14.13
C ALA A 85 -4.02 17.82 14.49
N GLY A 86 -3.38 16.65 14.65
CA GLY A 86 -1.94 16.54 14.88
C GLY A 86 -1.16 16.92 13.63
N ARG A 87 -0.08 17.69 13.82
CA ARG A 87 0.89 17.92 12.74
C ARG A 87 1.71 16.67 12.54
N HIS A 88 1.47 15.99 11.46
CA HIS A 88 2.33 14.91 11.00
C HIS A 88 3.22 15.48 9.89
N VAL A 89 4.48 15.75 10.20
CA VAL A 89 5.41 16.43 9.28
C VAL A 89 5.47 15.74 7.91
N PHE A 90 5.48 14.42 7.90
CA PHE A 90 5.49 13.62 6.67
C PHE A 90 4.19 13.72 5.84
N PHE A 91 3.07 14.03 6.48
CA PHE A 91 1.75 14.08 5.84
C PHE A 91 1.29 15.50 5.54
N GLU A 92 2.14 16.51 5.73
CA GLU A 92 1.83 17.86 5.30
C GLU A 92 1.88 17.95 3.77
N PRO A 93 0.80 18.43 3.13
CA PRO A 93 0.79 18.55 1.68
C PRO A 93 1.74 19.64 1.22
N ALA A 94 2.60 19.34 0.27
CA ALA A 94 3.43 20.35 -0.40
C ALA A 94 2.60 21.43 -1.13
N LEU A 95 1.32 21.21 -1.33
CA LEU A 95 0.39 22.02 -2.12
C LEU A 95 -0.73 22.68 -1.28
N GLY A 96 -0.53 22.89 0.02
CA GLY A 96 -1.45 23.72 0.81
C GLY A 96 -2.76 23.05 1.22
N SER A 97 -3.91 23.53 0.83
CA SER A 97 -5.23 23.23 1.40
C SER A 97 -5.87 21.86 1.11
N VAL A 98 -5.10 20.84 0.79
CA VAL A 98 -5.60 19.47 0.56
C VAL A 98 -4.92 18.48 1.50
N HIS A 99 -5.67 17.48 1.96
CA HIS A 99 -5.09 16.42 2.78
C HIS A 99 -4.07 15.63 1.98
N HIS A 100 -2.96 15.32 2.62
CA HIS A 100 -1.97 14.44 2.04
C HIS A 100 -2.57 13.06 1.82
N HIS A 101 -2.37 12.48 0.63
CA HIS A 101 -2.94 11.17 0.28
C HIS A 101 -2.51 10.05 1.24
N MET A 102 -1.30 10.14 1.83
CA MET A 102 -0.84 9.17 2.82
C MET A 102 -1.59 9.28 4.15
N LEU A 103 -2.06 10.48 4.53
CA LEU A 103 -2.94 10.63 5.68
C LEU A 103 -4.26 9.88 5.47
N VAL A 104 -4.83 10.00 4.25
CA VAL A 104 -6.02 9.23 3.86
C VAL A 104 -5.72 7.73 3.93
N ALA A 105 -4.68 7.26 3.23
CA ALA A 105 -4.33 5.84 3.15
C ALA A 105 -4.06 5.23 4.54
N GLN A 106 -3.34 5.94 5.40
CA GLN A 106 -3.04 5.49 6.75
C GLN A 106 -4.28 5.43 7.62
N THR A 107 -5.20 6.40 7.49
CA THR A 107 -6.50 6.38 8.18
C THR A 107 -7.30 5.13 7.78
N LEU A 108 -7.43 4.88 6.47
CA LEU A 108 -8.15 3.71 5.96
C LEU A 108 -7.54 2.39 6.46
N ARG A 109 -6.20 2.30 6.44
CA ARG A 109 -5.48 1.13 6.96
C ARG A 109 -5.74 0.93 8.46
N GLN A 110 -5.63 1.97 9.27
CA GLN A 110 -5.83 1.89 10.71
C GLN A 110 -7.27 1.50 11.06
N ILE A 111 -8.28 2.03 10.36
CA ILE A 111 -9.68 1.64 10.52
C ILE A 111 -9.83 0.12 10.31
N GLY A 112 -9.32 -0.39 9.19
CA GLY A 112 -9.41 -1.81 8.86
C GLY A 112 -8.78 -2.71 9.91
N LEU A 113 -7.56 -2.39 10.34
CA LEU A 113 -6.83 -3.16 11.36
C LEU A 113 -7.50 -3.10 12.73
N SER A 114 -7.88 -1.90 13.17
CA SER A 114 -8.52 -1.71 14.47
C SER A 114 -9.83 -2.50 14.58
N LEU A 115 -10.70 -2.40 13.58
CA LEU A 115 -11.95 -3.16 13.55
C LEU A 115 -11.70 -4.66 13.48
N ALA A 116 -10.72 -5.12 12.70
CA ALA A 116 -10.35 -6.52 12.64
C ALA A 116 -9.98 -7.09 14.01
N HIS A 117 -9.22 -6.35 14.80
CA HIS A 117 -8.82 -6.77 16.13
C HIS A 117 -9.95 -6.65 17.15
N THR A 118 -10.60 -5.50 17.20
CA THR A 118 -11.53 -5.18 18.29
C THR A 118 -12.93 -5.76 18.09
N GLU A 119 -13.42 -5.81 16.86
CA GLU A 119 -14.79 -6.23 16.56
C GLU A 119 -14.87 -7.66 16.02
N PHE A 120 -13.86 -8.07 15.23
CA PHE A 120 -13.83 -9.41 14.66
C PHE A 120 -12.91 -10.36 15.43
N GLY A 121 -12.26 -9.91 16.50
CA GLY A 121 -11.47 -10.73 17.40
C GLY A 121 -10.25 -11.39 16.74
N ILE A 122 -9.75 -10.83 15.64
CA ILE A 122 -8.58 -11.34 14.97
C ILE A 122 -7.37 -11.02 15.82
N SER A 123 -6.72 -12.05 16.36
CA SER A 123 -5.58 -11.89 17.25
C SER A 123 -4.42 -11.15 16.58
N SER A 124 -3.69 -10.34 17.37
CA SER A 124 -2.42 -9.72 16.95
C SER A 124 -1.31 -10.73 16.61
N ALA A 125 -1.48 -12.00 16.94
CA ALA A 125 -0.59 -13.08 16.51
C ALA A 125 -0.75 -13.46 15.03
N TYR A 126 -1.79 -12.96 14.35
CA TYR A 126 -1.96 -13.16 12.91
C TYR A 126 -1.23 -12.08 12.12
N GLN A 127 -0.74 -12.47 10.95
CA GLN A 127 -0.13 -11.55 9.98
C GLN A 127 -1.18 -11.16 8.93
N PHE A 128 -1.31 -9.88 8.68
CA PHE A 128 -2.25 -9.35 7.69
C PHE A 128 -1.60 -9.24 6.32
N LEU A 129 -2.34 -9.64 5.29
CA LEU A 129 -1.94 -9.65 3.90
C LEU A 129 -2.89 -8.75 3.12
N MET A 130 -2.45 -7.57 2.75
CA MET A 130 -3.25 -6.65 1.94
C MET A 130 -3.26 -7.12 0.49
N SER A 131 -4.45 -7.30 -0.09
CA SER A 131 -4.61 -7.63 -1.51
C SER A 131 -4.73 -6.39 -2.38
N GLY A 132 -5.17 -5.27 -1.81
CA GLY A 132 -5.29 -4.00 -2.50
C GLY A 132 -6.06 -2.97 -1.68
N MET A 133 -5.94 -1.73 -2.12
CA MET A 133 -6.67 -0.58 -1.60
C MET A 133 -7.01 0.36 -2.74
N ARG A 134 -8.28 0.72 -2.84
CA ARG A 134 -8.75 1.77 -3.72
C ARG A 134 -9.42 2.87 -2.90
N TYR A 135 -9.12 4.12 -3.20
CA TYR A 135 -9.84 5.27 -2.65
C TYR A 135 -9.95 6.40 -3.65
N SER A 136 -10.97 7.23 -3.46
CA SER A 136 -11.19 8.46 -4.22
C SER A 136 -11.48 9.62 -3.28
N VAL A 137 -10.95 10.80 -3.62
CA VAL A 137 -11.15 12.06 -2.88
C VAL A 137 -11.97 13.02 -3.74
N ASP A 138 -13.00 13.64 -3.17
CA ASP A 138 -13.80 14.67 -3.86
C ASP A 138 -12.88 15.83 -4.29
N PRO A 139 -12.80 16.15 -5.60
CA PRO A 139 -11.96 17.22 -6.11
C PRO A 139 -12.32 18.62 -5.55
N ARG A 140 -13.53 18.78 -5.02
CA ARG A 140 -14.01 20.03 -4.42
C ARG A 140 -13.67 20.14 -2.95
N HIS A 141 -13.24 19.06 -2.30
CA HIS A 141 -12.89 19.07 -0.89
C HIS A 141 -11.67 19.97 -0.65
N ARG A 142 -11.74 20.75 0.43
CA ARG A 142 -10.63 21.55 0.94
C ARG A 142 -10.42 21.21 2.40
N THR A 143 -9.15 21.09 2.77
CA THR A 143 -8.76 20.82 4.14
C THR A 143 -9.20 21.94 5.06
N ASP A 144 -9.82 21.59 6.17
CA ASP A 144 -10.04 22.49 7.31
C ASP A 144 -9.79 21.73 8.63
N ARG A 145 -9.93 22.42 9.75
CA ARG A 145 -9.71 21.84 11.08
C ARG A 145 -10.96 21.19 11.69
N ALA A 146 -12.05 21.08 10.93
CA ALA A 146 -13.25 20.43 11.44
C ALA A 146 -12.96 18.92 11.67
N PRO A 147 -13.62 18.32 12.68
CA PRO A 147 -13.50 16.89 12.92
C PRO A 147 -13.85 16.08 11.68
N VAL A 148 -13.09 15.01 11.45
CA VAL A 148 -13.37 14.02 10.41
C VAL A 148 -14.04 12.82 11.08
N ARG A 149 -15.08 12.31 10.45
CA ARG A 149 -15.77 11.10 10.85
C ARG A 149 -15.67 10.06 9.75
N ALA A 150 -15.52 8.81 10.12
CA ALA A 150 -15.56 7.69 9.19
C ALA A 150 -16.80 6.84 9.39
N GLU A 151 -17.33 6.29 8.31
CA GLU A 151 -18.26 5.16 8.36
C GLU A 151 -17.58 3.97 7.66
N ALA A 152 -17.62 2.80 8.28
CA ALA A 152 -16.98 1.60 7.80
C ALA A 152 -17.98 0.44 7.75
N VAL A 153 -18.04 -0.25 6.60
CA VAL A 153 -18.85 -1.46 6.40
C VAL A 153 -17.90 -2.62 6.13
N CYS A 154 -17.90 -3.61 7.01
CA CYS A 154 -17.04 -4.78 6.92
C CYS A 154 -17.79 -5.98 6.33
N THR A 155 -17.16 -6.69 5.41
CA THR A 155 -17.68 -7.93 4.82
C THR A 155 -16.64 -9.03 4.98
N VAL A 156 -16.92 -10.02 5.80
CA VAL A 156 -16.05 -11.21 5.95
C VAL A 156 -16.12 -12.03 4.66
N THR A 157 -14.95 -12.36 4.08
CA THR A 157 -14.84 -13.13 2.85
C THR A 157 -14.12 -14.45 3.12
N GLY A 158 -14.84 -15.54 2.90
CA GLY A 158 -14.30 -16.88 3.23
C GLY A 158 -13.96 -17.01 4.71
N ARG A 159 -12.91 -17.77 5.03
CA ARG A 159 -12.52 -18.08 6.42
C ARG A 159 -11.54 -17.08 7.02
N ARG A 160 -10.77 -16.38 6.21
CA ARG A 160 -9.64 -15.54 6.64
C ARG A 160 -9.46 -14.32 5.75
N GLY A 161 -10.53 -13.74 5.29
CA GLY A 161 -10.52 -12.54 4.49
C GLY A 161 -11.57 -11.54 4.93
N MET A 162 -11.32 -10.28 4.64
CA MET A 162 -12.24 -9.19 4.86
C MET A 162 -12.14 -8.18 3.72
N ARG A 163 -13.29 -7.70 3.30
CA ARG A 163 -13.41 -6.48 2.49
C ARG A 163 -14.01 -5.41 3.38
N ILE A 164 -13.55 -4.20 3.22
CA ILE A 164 -14.03 -3.06 3.98
C ILE A 164 -14.26 -1.89 3.04
N ALA A 165 -15.47 -1.34 3.09
CA ALA A 165 -15.81 -0.09 2.44
C ALA A 165 -15.80 1.00 3.51
N ILE A 166 -15.11 2.12 3.24
CA ILE A 166 -14.99 3.24 4.19
C ILE A 166 -15.32 4.54 3.46
N SER A 167 -16.13 5.38 4.10
CA SER A 167 -16.27 6.77 3.73
C SER A 167 -15.74 7.68 4.83
N LEU A 168 -15.09 8.79 4.43
CA LEU A 168 -14.70 9.86 5.35
C LEU A 168 -15.57 11.08 5.08
N GLU A 169 -16.09 11.64 6.17
CA GLU A 169 -17.00 12.79 6.15
C GLU A 169 -16.41 13.94 6.96
N GLN A 170 -16.61 15.14 6.47
CA GLN A 170 -16.31 16.37 7.18
C GLN A 170 -17.46 17.36 6.95
N ARG A 171 -17.99 17.97 8.00
CA ARG A 171 -19.12 18.91 7.95
C ARG A 171 -20.38 18.35 7.25
N GLY A 172 -20.72 17.08 7.46
CA GLY A 172 -21.87 16.44 6.86
C GLY A 172 -21.69 16.08 5.37
N ARG A 173 -20.47 16.18 4.83
CA ARG A 173 -20.18 15.86 3.44
C ARG A 173 -19.10 14.79 3.33
N VAL A 174 -19.44 13.70 2.66
CA VAL A 174 -18.47 12.66 2.31
C VAL A 174 -17.48 13.23 1.30
N PHE A 175 -16.20 13.09 1.60
CA PHE A 175 -15.11 13.58 0.73
C PHE A 175 -14.10 12.48 0.34
N VAL A 176 -14.10 11.35 1.05
CA VAL A 176 -13.35 10.16 0.64
C VAL A 176 -14.29 8.97 0.61
N THR A 177 -14.14 8.14 -0.41
CA THR A 177 -14.72 6.79 -0.46
C THR A 177 -13.61 5.79 -0.76
N SER A 178 -13.69 4.61 -0.16
CA SER A 178 -12.65 3.58 -0.35
C SER A 178 -13.19 2.18 -0.26
N GLU A 179 -12.46 1.26 -0.89
CA GLU A 179 -12.59 -0.18 -0.72
C GLU A 179 -11.20 -0.79 -0.53
N SER A 180 -11.09 -1.67 0.44
CA SER A 180 -9.87 -2.40 0.73
C SER A 180 -10.18 -3.87 0.94
N GLY A 181 -9.21 -4.73 0.62
CA GLY A 181 -9.29 -6.16 0.87
C GLY A 181 -8.02 -6.64 1.56
N PHE A 182 -8.19 -7.46 2.58
CA PHE A 182 -7.09 -8.11 3.25
C PHE A 182 -7.48 -9.50 3.77
N SER A 183 -6.48 -10.30 4.00
CA SER A 183 -6.61 -11.59 4.65
C SER A 183 -5.62 -11.70 5.80
N TRP A 184 -5.74 -12.76 6.60
CA TRP A 184 -4.82 -13.01 7.70
C TRP A 184 -4.41 -14.47 7.75
N VAL A 185 -3.17 -14.69 8.14
CA VAL A 185 -2.59 -16.03 8.30
C VAL A 185 -1.94 -16.15 9.68
N SER A 186 -1.89 -17.37 10.21
CA SER A 186 -1.17 -17.62 11.46
C SER A 186 0.34 -17.37 11.28
N ASP A 187 1.04 -17.03 12.36
CA ASP A 187 2.49 -16.83 12.34
C ASP A 187 3.24 -18.05 11.75
N ARG A 188 2.80 -19.28 12.06
CA ARG A 188 3.37 -20.51 11.47
C ARG A 188 3.24 -20.53 9.95
N VAL A 189 2.06 -20.18 9.40
CA VAL A 189 1.84 -20.15 7.95
C VAL A 189 2.64 -19.03 7.34
N TYR A 190 2.65 -17.86 7.97
CA TYR A 190 3.43 -16.71 7.54
C TYR A 190 4.92 -17.04 7.45
N ARG A 191 5.51 -17.60 8.50
CA ARG A 191 6.93 -18.01 8.50
C ARG A 191 7.26 -18.98 7.38
N ARG A 192 6.33 -19.91 7.09
CA ARG A 192 6.50 -20.85 5.97
C ARG A 192 6.46 -20.15 4.62
N LEU A 193 5.55 -19.19 4.44
CA LEU A 193 5.43 -18.40 3.21
C LEU A 193 6.65 -17.51 2.99
N ARG A 194 7.13 -16.87 4.07
CA ARG A 194 8.27 -15.96 3.99
C ARG A 194 9.63 -16.69 3.83
N GLY A 195 9.76 -17.87 4.42
CA GLY A 195 10.97 -18.67 4.31
C GLY A 195 12.26 -17.87 4.63
N PRO A 196 13.24 -17.85 3.71
CA PRO A 196 14.50 -17.11 3.93
C PRO A 196 14.32 -15.58 4.00
N PHE A 197 13.25 -15.03 3.45
CA PHE A 197 13.01 -13.59 3.42
C PHE A 197 12.70 -12.99 4.80
N LEU A 198 12.36 -13.78 5.81
CA LEU A 198 12.24 -13.31 7.20
C LEU A 198 13.53 -12.65 7.72
N ALA A 199 14.66 -13.07 7.19
CA ALA A 199 15.97 -12.54 7.59
C ALA A 199 16.51 -11.47 6.61
N ALA A 200 15.74 -11.13 5.57
CA ALA A 200 16.15 -10.12 4.60
C ALA A 200 16.41 -8.76 5.29
N ARG A 201 17.41 -8.06 4.81
CA ARG A 201 17.78 -6.74 5.31
C ARG A 201 17.94 -5.79 4.14
N PRO A 202 17.65 -4.50 4.31
CA PRO A 202 17.91 -3.50 3.30
C PRO A 202 19.37 -3.51 2.87
N GLY A 203 19.59 -3.46 1.57
CA GLY A 203 20.90 -3.25 0.97
C GLY A 203 21.31 -1.78 1.03
N VAL A 204 22.26 -1.40 0.18
CA VAL A 204 22.62 0.00 0.00
C VAL A 204 21.43 0.71 -0.68
N MET A 205 20.96 1.78 -0.05
CA MET A 205 19.87 2.58 -0.62
C MET A 205 20.39 3.46 -1.76
N PRO A 206 19.65 3.58 -2.87
CA PRO A 206 20.00 4.51 -3.94
C PRO A 206 19.88 5.96 -3.46
N SER A 207 20.57 6.87 -4.14
CA SER A 207 20.40 8.30 -3.89
C SER A 207 18.98 8.74 -4.27
N PRO A 208 18.29 9.54 -3.45
CA PRO A 208 16.96 10.01 -3.78
C PRO A 208 16.99 10.95 -4.98
N VAL A 209 15.91 10.94 -5.77
CA VAL A 209 15.68 11.97 -6.79
C VAL A 209 15.35 13.31 -6.12
N GLY A 210 15.40 14.41 -6.89
CA GLY A 210 15.05 15.73 -6.34
C GLY A 210 13.59 15.78 -5.87
N GLY A 211 13.34 16.33 -4.67
CA GLY A 211 12.01 16.43 -4.07
C GLY A 211 10.99 17.16 -4.97
N ALA A 212 11.43 18.18 -5.71
CA ALA A 212 10.56 18.87 -6.68
C ALA A 212 10.00 17.94 -7.77
N LEU A 213 10.72 16.87 -8.14
CA LEU A 213 10.24 15.88 -9.11
C LEU A 213 9.12 15.00 -8.53
N THR A 214 9.13 14.79 -7.23
CA THR A 214 8.21 13.90 -6.52
C THR A 214 7.10 14.64 -5.77
N GLY A 215 7.11 15.98 -5.82
CA GLY A 215 6.17 16.80 -5.04
C GLY A 215 6.45 16.78 -3.55
N ARG A 216 7.70 16.47 -3.12
CA ARG A 216 8.12 16.44 -1.72
C ARG A 216 9.01 17.63 -1.37
N GLY A 217 8.89 18.08 -0.12
CA GLY A 217 9.66 19.21 0.39
C GLY A 217 11.05 18.85 0.88
N ALA A 218 11.20 17.67 1.45
CA ALA A 218 12.43 17.20 2.06
C ALA A 218 12.94 15.89 1.42
N ALA A 219 14.24 15.67 1.46
CA ALA A 219 14.87 14.51 0.82
C ALA A 219 14.53 13.19 1.54
N ASP A 220 14.30 13.21 2.84
CA ASP A 220 13.87 12.08 3.66
C ASP A 220 12.40 11.67 3.44
N GLU A 221 11.63 12.51 2.75
CA GLU A 221 10.28 12.17 2.29
C GLU A 221 10.29 11.46 0.94
N VAL A 222 11.41 11.46 0.22
CA VAL A 222 11.52 10.88 -1.13
C VAL A 222 11.79 9.38 -1.04
N VAL A 223 10.89 8.59 -1.62
CA VAL A 223 11.02 7.13 -1.68
C VAL A 223 11.37 6.60 -3.08
N LEU A 224 11.75 7.50 -3.99
CA LEU A 224 12.24 7.17 -5.33
C LEU A 224 13.72 7.50 -5.45
N GLY A 225 14.52 6.51 -5.77
CA GLY A 225 15.93 6.62 -6.06
C GLY A 225 16.22 6.83 -7.54
N VAL A 226 17.38 7.41 -7.84
CA VAL A 226 17.84 7.63 -9.21
C VAL A 226 17.99 6.31 -9.98
N SER A 227 17.75 6.37 -11.29
CA SER A 227 17.91 5.27 -12.23
C SER A 227 18.63 5.77 -13.49
N ASP A 228 19.13 4.87 -14.28
CA ASP A 228 19.74 5.12 -15.61
C ASP A 228 18.69 5.29 -16.71
N ARG A 229 17.41 5.12 -16.40
CA ARG A 229 16.30 5.21 -17.37
C ARG A 229 15.31 6.28 -16.96
N PRO A 230 14.78 7.05 -17.94
CA PRO A 230 13.66 7.95 -17.69
C PRO A 230 12.41 7.13 -17.28
N ASP A 231 11.53 7.72 -16.51
CA ASP A 231 10.26 7.14 -16.04
C ASP A 231 10.40 5.79 -15.31
N ARG A 232 11.61 5.53 -14.79
CA ARG A 232 11.95 4.41 -13.92
C ARG A 232 12.77 4.88 -12.73
N TRP A 233 12.49 4.34 -11.57
CA TRP A 233 13.18 4.64 -10.31
C TRP A 233 13.44 3.36 -9.53
N GLU A 234 14.42 3.39 -8.64
CA GLU A 234 14.60 2.35 -7.64
C GLU A 234 13.82 2.73 -6.37
N LEU A 235 13.09 1.80 -5.77
CA LEU A 235 12.37 2.04 -4.53
C LEU A 235 13.34 2.22 -3.37
N ILE A 236 13.24 3.34 -2.66
CA ILE A 236 13.94 3.57 -1.39
C ILE A 236 13.06 3.04 -0.25
N ALA A 237 13.57 2.04 0.46
CA ALA A 237 12.91 1.44 1.61
C ALA A 237 13.70 1.77 2.89
N ASP A 238 13.68 3.05 3.29
CA ASP A 238 14.38 3.52 4.48
C ASP A 238 13.69 3.02 5.76
N THR A 239 14.32 2.05 6.43
CA THR A 239 13.84 1.50 7.71
C THR A 239 13.96 2.48 8.88
N GLY A 240 14.63 3.61 8.69
CA GLY A 240 14.71 4.70 9.64
C GLY A 240 13.57 5.72 9.51
N ASN A 241 12.74 5.62 8.47
CA ASN A 241 11.61 6.54 8.28
C ASN A 241 10.45 6.19 9.24
N PRO A 242 10.20 6.98 10.30
CA PRO A 242 9.23 6.63 11.33
C PRO A 242 7.77 6.72 10.85
N ALA A 243 7.49 7.47 9.79
CA ALA A 243 6.14 7.62 9.26
C ALA A 243 5.70 6.40 8.45
N LEU A 244 6.60 5.83 7.68
CA LEU A 244 6.34 4.70 6.79
C LEU A 244 6.70 3.35 7.42
N MET A 245 7.70 3.33 8.32
CA MET A 245 8.26 2.14 8.97
C MET A 245 8.49 2.40 10.47
N ASP A 246 7.43 2.57 11.23
CA ASP A 246 7.50 2.87 12.68
C ASP A 246 7.93 1.68 13.56
N HIS A 247 8.01 0.50 12.99
CA HIS A 247 8.48 -0.72 13.67
C HIS A 247 9.23 -1.64 12.69
N PRO A 248 10.08 -2.55 13.20
CA PRO A 248 10.77 -3.50 12.35
C PRO A 248 9.81 -4.41 11.59
N VAL A 249 10.04 -4.56 10.30
CA VAL A 249 9.29 -5.41 9.37
C VAL A 249 10.25 -6.25 8.55
N ASP A 250 9.77 -7.32 7.93
CA ASP A 250 10.56 -8.27 7.13
C ASP A 250 10.40 -8.08 5.61
N HIS A 251 9.63 -7.08 5.20
CA HIS A 251 9.40 -6.69 3.81
C HIS A 251 9.02 -5.22 3.73
N VAL A 252 9.02 -4.66 2.54
CA VAL A 252 8.62 -3.27 2.32
C VAL A 252 7.12 -3.11 2.58
N PRO A 253 6.71 -2.23 3.51
CA PRO A 253 5.31 -2.01 3.83
C PRO A 253 4.49 -1.49 2.65
N GLY A 254 3.21 -1.84 2.62
CA GLY A 254 2.27 -1.32 1.60
C GLY A 254 2.18 0.21 1.56
N LEU A 255 2.43 0.89 2.69
CA LEU A 255 2.47 2.37 2.73
C LEU A 255 3.63 2.94 1.92
N VAL A 256 4.82 2.32 1.97
CA VAL A 256 5.99 2.75 1.15
C VAL A 256 5.69 2.56 -0.33
N ILE A 257 5.06 1.43 -0.69
CA ILE A 257 4.67 1.14 -2.08
C ILE A 257 3.64 2.15 -2.57
N MET A 258 2.68 2.51 -1.74
CA MET A 258 1.66 3.51 -2.07
C MET A 258 2.26 4.89 -2.23
N GLU A 259 3.16 5.29 -1.34
CA GLU A 259 3.90 6.54 -1.45
C GLU A 259 4.75 6.59 -2.73
N ALA A 260 5.47 5.51 -3.06
CA ALA A 260 6.23 5.41 -4.30
C ALA A 260 5.35 5.54 -5.53
N SER A 261 4.14 4.95 -5.50
CA SER A 261 3.18 5.09 -6.60
C SER A 261 2.73 6.54 -6.80
N GLN A 262 2.49 7.27 -5.71
CA GLN A 262 2.11 8.69 -5.78
C GLN A 262 3.25 9.57 -6.28
N GLN A 263 4.46 9.35 -5.77
CA GLN A 263 5.64 10.10 -6.19
C GLN A 263 5.98 9.84 -7.66
N ALA A 264 5.91 8.60 -8.12
CA ALA A 264 6.17 8.24 -9.52
C ALA A 264 5.11 8.85 -10.46
N ALA A 265 3.84 8.82 -10.07
CA ALA A 265 2.78 9.47 -10.82
C ALA A 265 2.99 10.99 -10.92
N TYR A 266 3.35 11.62 -9.80
CA TYR A 266 3.67 13.06 -9.79
C TYR A 266 4.86 13.37 -10.70
N ALA A 267 5.91 12.54 -10.68
CA ALA A 267 7.10 12.74 -11.51
C ALA A 267 6.80 12.68 -13.02
N VAL A 268 5.96 11.74 -13.45
CA VAL A 268 5.51 11.62 -14.85
C VAL A 268 4.75 12.87 -15.27
N VAL A 269 3.77 13.31 -14.48
CA VAL A 269 2.93 14.47 -14.80
C VAL A 269 3.73 15.77 -14.78
N ALA A 270 4.65 15.94 -13.82
CA ALA A 270 5.54 17.08 -13.75
C ALA A 270 6.51 17.12 -14.95
N GLY A 271 7.02 15.96 -15.37
CA GLY A 271 7.86 15.80 -16.57
C GLY A 271 7.14 16.19 -17.85
N ALA A 272 5.82 15.98 -17.94
CA ALA A 272 4.98 16.44 -19.04
C ALA A 272 4.66 17.95 -19.00
N GLY A 273 5.24 18.70 -18.05
CA GLY A 273 5.10 20.17 -17.96
C GLY A 273 3.89 20.66 -17.15
N VAL A 274 3.15 19.77 -16.52
CA VAL A 274 2.06 20.14 -15.61
C VAL A 274 2.65 20.58 -14.28
N ARG A 275 2.61 21.86 -13.99
CA ARG A 275 3.27 22.46 -12.80
C ARG A 275 2.55 22.17 -11.48
N SER A 276 1.30 21.77 -11.53
CA SER A 276 0.50 21.52 -10.34
C SER A 276 -0.50 20.40 -10.67
N TRP A 277 -0.33 19.25 -10.06
CA TRP A 277 -1.20 18.11 -10.20
C TRP A 277 -1.65 17.62 -8.83
N ARG A 278 -2.92 17.28 -8.72
CA ARG A 278 -3.50 16.78 -7.50
C ARG A 278 -4.04 15.37 -7.72
N PRO A 279 -3.47 14.34 -7.08
CA PRO A 279 -4.04 13.00 -7.11
C PRO A 279 -5.40 12.99 -6.39
N LEU A 280 -6.36 12.29 -6.97
CA LEU A 280 -7.72 12.15 -6.43
C LEU A 280 -8.07 10.69 -6.19
N THR A 281 -7.66 9.80 -7.07
CA THR A 281 -7.97 8.37 -6.98
C THR A 281 -6.68 7.57 -6.98
N THR A 282 -6.64 6.54 -6.16
CA THR A 282 -5.59 5.52 -6.19
C THR A 282 -6.25 4.15 -6.14
N ASP A 283 -5.92 3.30 -7.10
CA ASP A 283 -6.25 1.87 -7.08
C ASP A 283 -4.94 1.08 -7.08
N MET A 284 -4.57 0.50 -5.95
CA MET A 284 -3.36 -0.27 -5.80
C MET A 284 -3.69 -1.74 -5.52
N ARG A 285 -3.01 -2.63 -6.22
CA ARG A 285 -3.08 -4.09 -6.05
C ARG A 285 -1.70 -4.67 -5.87
N THR A 286 -1.57 -5.54 -4.89
CA THR A 286 -0.33 -6.25 -4.59
C THR A 286 -0.48 -7.72 -4.99
N SER A 287 0.54 -8.25 -5.64
CA SER A 287 0.60 -9.66 -6.05
C SER A 287 1.71 -10.41 -5.33
N ARG A 288 2.74 -9.72 -4.87
CA ARG A 288 3.89 -10.29 -4.17
C ARG A 288 4.40 -9.33 -3.10
N TYR A 289 5.16 -9.84 -2.14
CA TYR A 289 5.95 -9.00 -1.25
C TYR A 289 7.07 -8.29 -2.03
N VAL A 290 7.35 -7.07 -1.66
CA VAL A 290 8.58 -6.38 -2.06
C VAL A 290 9.62 -6.65 -0.96
N GLU A 291 10.68 -7.36 -1.32
CA GLU A 291 11.70 -7.83 -0.39
C GLU A 291 12.81 -6.79 -0.21
N PHE A 292 13.44 -6.80 0.96
CA PHE A 292 14.54 -5.87 1.24
C PHE A 292 15.87 -6.21 0.55
N ASP A 293 16.07 -7.45 0.14
CA ASP A 293 17.35 -7.98 -0.33
C ASP A 293 17.58 -7.87 -1.85
N ALA A 294 16.71 -7.15 -2.55
CA ALA A 294 16.86 -6.89 -3.98
C ALA A 294 16.23 -5.54 -4.37
N PRO A 295 16.76 -4.87 -5.39
CA PRO A 295 16.14 -3.67 -5.95
C PRO A 295 14.70 -3.92 -6.41
N CYS A 296 13.80 -3.01 -6.08
CA CYS A 296 12.46 -2.96 -6.66
C CYS A 296 12.41 -1.76 -7.62
N TRP A 297 12.13 -2.03 -8.88
CA TRP A 297 12.05 -1.03 -9.93
C TRP A 297 10.63 -0.53 -10.07
N ILE A 298 10.48 0.79 -10.04
CA ILE A 298 9.22 1.50 -10.22
C ILE A 298 9.19 2.07 -11.62
N ASP A 299 8.36 1.52 -12.48
CA ASP A 299 8.10 2.06 -13.81
C ASP A 299 6.75 2.79 -13.79
N ALA A 300 6.66 3.97 -14.39
CA ALA A 300 5.42 4.72 -14.48
C ALA A 300 5.21 5.29 -15.87
N ARG A 301 3.95 5.37 -16.30
CA ARG A 301 3.55 5.92 -17.59
C ARG A 301 2.15 6.51 -17.54
N GLU A 302 1.93 7.56 -18.29
CA GLU A 302 0.59 8.10 -18.50
C GLU A 302 -0.30 7.10 -19.23
N VAL A 303 -1.55 7.02 -18.81
CA VAL A 303 -2.59 6.20 -19.43
C VAL A 303 -3.87 7.02 -19.56
N THR A 304 -4.79 6.57 -20.42
CA THR A 304 -6.10 7.23 -20.54
C THR A 304 -6.93 6.93 -19.29
N PRO A 305 -7.44 7.95 -18.60
CA PRO A 305 -8.27 7.74 -17.42
C PRO A 305 -9.62 7.12 -17.78
N ASP A 306 -10.13 6.25 -16.91
CA ASP A 306 -11.48 5.71 -17.05
C ASP A 306 -12.53 6.77 -16.70
N GLY A 307 -13.14 7.40 -17.72
CA GLY A 307 -14.35 8.21 -17.56
C GLY A 307 -14.18 9.70 -17.18
N ALA A 308 -12.95 10.24 -17.16
CA ALA A 308 -12.70 11.67 -16.92
C ALA A 308 -11.91 12.30 -18.08
N PRO A 309 -12.54 13.02 -19.02
CA PRO A 309 -11.86 13.55 -20.19
C PRO A 309 -10.78 14.60 -19.90
N ASP A 310 -10.85 15.28 -18.76
CA ASP A 310 -9.90 16.30 -18.33
C ASP A 310 -8.92 15.80 -17.24
N GLY A 311 -8.94 14.52 -16.92
CA GLY A 311 -8.09 13.89 -15.92
C GLY A 311 -6.78 13.38 -16.52
N VAL A 312 -5.75 13.26 -15.69
CA VAL A 312 -4.51 12.56 -16.00
C VAL A 312 -4.43 11.33 -15.13
N ALA A 313 -4.23 10.18 -15.75
CA ALA A 313 -4.01 8.91 -15.06
C ALA A 313 -2.60 8.40 -15.33
N VAL A 314 -1.97 7.84 -14.30
CA VAL A 314 -0.65 7.23 -14.40
C VAL A 314 -0.72 5.81 -13.86
N GLU A 315 -0.33 4.87 -14.70
CA GLU A 315 -0.10 3.49 -14.28
C GLU A 315 1.32 3.37 -13.74
N VAL A 316 1.43 2.81 -12.54
CA VAL A 316 2.71 2.55 -11.87
C VAL A 316 2.84 1.04 -11.64
N THR A 317 3.98 0.48 -12.00
CA THR A 317 4.28 -0.94 -11.83
C THR A 317 5.57 -1.10 -11.03
N GLY A 318 5.50 -1.82 -9.92
CA GLY A 318 6.67 -2.23 -9.16
C GLY A 318 7.12 -3.63 -9.59
N THR A 319 8.38 -3.76 -9.99
CA THR A 319 8.97 -5.01 -10.47
C THR A 319 10.19 -5.36 -9.65
N GLN A 320 10.25 -6.59 -9.14
CA GLN A 320 11.41 -7.09 -8.41
C GLN A 320 11.78 -8.48 -8.93
N ARG A 321 13.08 -8.74 -9.17
CA ARG A 321 13.58 -10.01 -9.74
C ARG A 321 12.89 -10.42 -11.05
N GLY A 322 12.50 -9.43 -11.87
CA GLY A 322 11.80 -9.66 -13.13
C GLY A 322 10.30 -9.95 -13.02
N GLU A 323 9.76 -9.97 -11.79
CA GLU A 323 8.35 -10.27 -11.53
C GLU A 323 7.62 -9.02 -11.02
N VAL A 324 6.38 -8.83 -11.46
CA VAL A 324 5.53 -7.73 -10.98
C VAL A 324 5.11 -8.00 -9.54
N ALA A 325 5.48 -7.12 -8.64
CA ALA A 325 5.10 -7.18 -7.22
C ALA A 325 3.80 -6.42 -6.93
N PHE A 326 3.60 -5.28 -7.60
CA PHE A 326 2.37 -4.49 -7.47
C PHE A 326 2.08 -3.68 -8.73
N ARG A 327 0.83 -3.27 -8.86
CA ARG A 327 0.36 -2.27 -9.84
C ARG A 327 -0.50 -1.24 -9.13
N SER A 328 -0.38 0.01 -9.56
CA SER A 328 -1.22 1.10 -9.08
C SER A 328 -1.64 1.96 -10.26
N VAL A 329 -2.87 2.45 -10.23
CA VAL A 329 -3.34 3.53 -11.10
C VAL A 329 -3.64 4.73 -10.21
N VAL A 330 -2.99 5.84 -10.49
CA VAL A 330 -3.20 7.10 -9.80
C VAL A 330 -3.81 8.09 -10.78
N GLU A 331 -5.02 8.56 -10.48
CA GLU A 331 -5.71 9.55 -11.29
C GLU A 331 -5.79 10.87 -10.55
N GLY A 332 -5.67 11.95 -11.28
CA GLY A 332 -5.73 13.29 -10.71
C GLY A 332 -6.11 14.35 -11.73
N VAL A 333 -6.15 15.57 -11.26
CA VAL A 333 -6.48 16.74 -12.07
C VAL A 333 -5.34 17.75 -12.01
N ALA A 334 -5.11 18.43 -13.12
CA ALA A 334 -4.25 19.61 -13.12
C ALA A 334 -4.86 20.64 -12.14
N ALA A 335 -4.09 21.05 -11.16
CA ALA A 335 -4.54 22.13 -10.27
C ALA A 335 -4.37 23.47 -11.01
N PRO A 336 -5.33 24.39 -10.90
CA PRO A 336 -5.20 25.70 -11.51
C PRO A 336 -3.95 26.39 -10.97
N VAL A 337 -3.12 26.90 -11.89
CA VAL A 337 -1.93 27.67 -11.55
C VAL A 337 -2.41 28.99 -10.97
N GLY A 338 -2.20 29.20 -9.67
CA GLY A 338 -2.31 30.50 -9.03
C GLY A 338 -3.69 30.85 -8.47
N VAL A 339 -3.91 30.46 -7.23
CA VAL A 339 -4.47 31.40 -6.23
C VAL A 339 -3.49 31.34 -5.05
N ARG A 340 -2.57 32.30 -5.02
CA ARG A 340 -1.95 32.69 -3.75
C ARG A 340 -3.04 33.47 -3.00
N GLU A 341 -3.63 32.84 -1.98
CA GLU A 341 -4.30 33.58 -0.91
C GLU A 341 -3.30 34.06 0.15
#